data_c879889ea5de6f2a20ba9616b9c797fa
#
_entry.id   c879889ea5de6f2a20ba9616b9c797fa
#
_cell.length_a   1.000
_cell.length_b   1.000
_cell.length_c   1.000
_cell.angle_alpha   90.00
_cell.angle_beta   90.00
_cell.angle_gamma   90.00
#
_symmetry.space_group_name_H-M   'P 1'
#
loop_
_entity.id
_entity.type
_entity.pdbx_description
1 polymer ?
#
loop_
_entity_poly.entity_id
_entity_poly.type
_entity_poly.pdbx_seq_one_letter_code
_entity_poly.pdbx_strand_id
1 'polypeptide(L)'
;GAVAMGLSAINMYTGENTPIDYLSYVQQDLMGLCRQDLVMDTARHVNGTVHMFEGFGLPIWKDEEGKYVHEGRWQLMINGESYKVIVAEAAKNAIATLGDDGEIIERVFVSELLLDKNDNNRVVGAVGFSVREPFEFYIFRCKSAMVAAGGAVHVFRPRSTGEGLGRAWYPPWNSGSCSALLQKAGAEMSSQEVIFVPARFKDAYGPVGAWFLLFGATATSASGTDYMGEGLKEGGELHNWLPYGAVKP
;
A
#
# COMPACT_ATOMS: atom_id res chain seq x y z
N GLY A 1 -6.63 8.59 1.95
CA GLY A 1 -6.05 7.58 1.10
C GLY A 1 -6.53 6.16 1.43
N ALA A 2 -6.12 5.16 0.65
CA ALA A 2 -6.58 3.78 0.77
C ALA A 2 -6.21 3.12 2.11
N VAL A 3 -5.07 3.47 2.67
CA VAL A 3 -4.58 2.92 3.95
C VAL A 3 -5.57 3.13 5.11
N ALA A 4 -6.28 4.25 5.14
CA ALA A 4 -7.29 4.51 6.16
C ALA A 4 -8.53 3.61 6.06
N MET A 5 -8.68 2.85 4.98
CA MET A 5 -9.87 2.03 4.70
C MET A 5 -9.64 0.53 4.87
N GLY A 6 -8.46 0.11 5.25
CA GLY A 6 -8.21 -1.31 5.42
C GLY A 6 -6.73 -1.65 5.49
N LEU A 7 -6.13 -1.42 6.62
CA LEU A 7 -4.80 -1.89 6.96
C LEU A 7 -4.89 -2.63 8.29
N SER A 8 -4.38 -3.83 8.37
CA SER A 8 -4.38 -4.66 9.59
C SER A 8 -2.99 -5.12 9.99
N ALA A 9 -2.04 -4.99 9.09
CA ALA A 9 -0.68 -5.42 9.31
C ALA A 9 0.32 -4.50 8.58
N ILE A 10 1.53 -4.43 9.12
CA ILE A 10 2.69 -3.81 8.47
C ILE A 10 3.82 -4.82 8.36
N ASN A 11 4.66 -4.68 7.36
CA ASN A 11 5.76 -5.60 7.15
C ASN A 11 6.95 -5.26 8.06
N MET A 12 7.51 -6.28 8.66
CA MET A 12 8.76 -6.24 9.42
C MET A 12 9.33 -7.65 9.47
N TYR A 13 10.62 -7.83 9.27
CA TYR A 13 11.25 -9.12 9.52
C TYR A 13 11.63 -9.27 11.00
N THR A 14 11.46 -10.48 11.53
CA THR A 14 11.60 -10.78 12.95
C THR A 14 12.54 -11.98 13.17
N GLY A 15 12.99 -12.17 14.40
CA GLY A 15 13.86 -13.27 14.78
C GLY A 15 15.22 -13.23 14.06
N GLU A 16 15.61 -14.34 13.50
CA GLU A 16 16.88 -14.49 12.76
C GLU A 16 16.80 -14.06 11.28
N ASN A 17 15.63 -13.61 10.82
CA ASN A 17 15.45 -13.16 9.45
C ASN A 17 16.23 -11.86 9.20
N THR A 18 16.75 -11.73 8.00
CA THR A 18 17.62 -10.65 7.54
C THR A 18 16.99 -9.91 6.35
N PRO A 19 17.53 -8.77 5.93
CA PRO A 19 17.10 -8.10 4.68
C PRO A 19 17.18 -9.00 3.45
N ILE A 20 18.12 -9.96 3.42
CA ILE A 20 18.25 -10.90 2.30
C ILE A 20 17.09 -11.90 2.28
N ASP A 21 16.63 -12.35 3.43
CA ASP A 21 15.47 -13.24 3.52
C ASP A 21 14.21 -12.53 3.05
N TYR A 22 14.06 -11.24 3.41
CA TYR A 22 12.96 -10.39 2.94
C TYR A 22 13.01 -10.22 1.42
N LEU A 23 14.18 -9.93 0.84
CA LEU A 23 14.37 -9.86 -0.61
C LEU A 23 13.98 -11.18 -1.29
N SER A 24 14.46 -12.31 -0.77
CA SER A 24 14.19 -13.64 -1.31
C SER A 24 12.69 -13.96 -1.31
N TYR A 25 11.99 -13.58 -0.23
CA TYR A 25 10.54 -13.69 -0.16
C TYR A 25 9.83 -12.86 -1.23
N VAL A 26 10.18 -11.57 -1.36
CA VAL A 26 9.57 -10.70 -2.38
C VAL A 26 9.84 -11.21 -3.80
N GLN A 27 11.06 -11.69 -4.07
CA GLN A 27 11.39 -12.28 -5.37
C GLN A 27 10.54 -13.51 -5.68
N GLN A 28 10.36 -14.39 -4.70
CA GLN A 28 9.54 -15.59 -4.86
C GLN A 28 8.06 -15.22 -5.06
N ASP A 29 7.55 -14.29 -4.28
CA ASP A 29 6.14 -13.87 -4.33
C ASP A 29 5.80 -13.17 -5.64
N LEU A 30 6.70 -12.36 -6.16
CA LEU A 30 6.56 -11.67 -7.44
C LEU A 30 7.15 -12.44 -8.63
N MET A 31 7.46 -13.73 -8.48
CA MET A 31 8.01 -14.58 -9.55
C MET A 31 9.24 -13.97 -10.24
N GLY A 32 10.08 -13.29 -9.49
CA GLY A 32 11.28 -12.61 -9.98
C GLY A 32 11.04 -11.24 -10.62
N LEU A 33 9.81 -10.79 -10.77
CA LEU A 33 9.45 -9.49 -11.38
C LEU A 33 9.64 -8.33 -10.40
N CYS A 34 10.85 -8.14 -9.91
CA CYS A 34 11.17 -7.02 -9.02
C CYS A 34 12.59 -6.49 -9.26
N ARG A 35 12.78 -5.22 -8.97
CA ARG A 35 14.10 -4.57 -8.87
C ARG A 35 14.70 -4.93 -7.52
N GLN A 36 15.66 -5.86 -7.52
CA GLN A 36 16.28 -6.40 -6.30
C GLN A 36 16.99 -5.33 -5.47
N ASP A 37 17.63 -4.38 -6.13
CA ASP A 37 18.30 -3.25 -5.50
C ASP A 37 17.31 -2.37 -4.70
N LEU A 38 16.16 -2.04 -5.28
CA LEU A 38 15.12 -1.26 -4.61
C LEU A 38 14.45 -2.03 -3.47
N VAL A 39 14.20 -3.33 -3.67
CA VAL A 39 13.65 -4.18 -2.60
C VAL A 39 14.64 -4.33 -1.45
N MET A 40 15.93 -4.51 -1.75
CA MET A 40 16.97 -4.58 -0.72
C MET A 40 17.09 -3.27 0.06
N ASP A 41 17.02 -2.14 -0.61
CA ASP A 41 17.04 -0.84 0.05
C ASP A 41 15.84 -0.68 0.98
N THR A 42 14.65 -1.01 0.51
CA THR A 42 13.44 -1.05 1.35
C THR A 42 13.61 -1.99 2.55
N ALA A 43 14.12 -3.19 2.34
CA ALA A 43 14.31 -4.18 3.38
C ALA A 43 15.24 -3.70 4.50
N ARG A 44 16.30 -2.96 4.16
CA ARG A 44 17.23 -2.39 5.16
C ARG A 44 16.57 -1.36 6.07
N HIS A 45 15.50 -0.72 5.63
CA HIS A 45 14.85 0.37 6.33
C HIS A 45 13.51 0.01 6.97
N VAL A 46 12.90 -1.10 6.58
CA VAL A 46 11.54 -1.45 7.02
C VAL A 46 11.42 -1.57 8.54
N ASN A 47 12.36 -2.23 9.20
CA ASN A 47 12.33 -2.39 10.66
C ASN A 47 12.50 -1.06 11.39
N GLY A 48 13.44 -0.22 10.95
CA GLY A 48 13.60 1.12 11.51
C GLY A 48 12.35 1.98 11.35
N THR A 49 11.65 1.85 10.23
CA THR A 49 10.38 2.55 9.99
C THR A 49 9.28 2.07 10.94
N VAL A 50 9.20 0.78 11.21
CA VAL A 50 8.22 0.22 12.17
C VAL A 50 8.48 0.75 13.58
N HIS A 51 9.74 0.76 14.04
CA HIS A 51 10.09 1.33 15.34
C HIS A 51 9.81 2.83 15.43
N MET A 52 10.02 3.56 14.32
CA MET A 52 9.65 4.97 14.25
C MET A 52 8.13 5.15 14.42
N PHE A 53 7.31 4.34 13.78
CA PHE A 53 5.86 4.39 13.93
C PHE A 53 5.41 4.04 15.35
N GLU A 54 6.03 3.05 15.99
CA GLU A 54 5.80 2.75 17.39
C GLU A 54 6.17 3.95 18.29
N GLY A 55 7.27 4.62 17.98
CA GLY A 55 7.68 5.86 18.67
C GLY A 55 6.70 7.02 18.50
N PHE A 56 5.91 7.06 17.42
CA PHE A 56 4.81 8.01 17.25
C PHE A 56 3.55 7.63 18.04
N GLY A 57 3.55 6.47 18.69
CA GLY A 57 2.43 5.96 19.47
C GLY A 57 1.52 4.99 18.71
N LEU A 58 1.98 4.43 17.58
CA LEU A 58 1.22 3.38 16.90
C LEU A 58 1.13 2.12 17.78
N PRO A 59 -0.08 1.66 18.16
CA PRO A 59 -0.23 0.41 18.86
C PRO A 59 0.14 -0.75 17.94
N ILE A 60 1.21 -1.45 18.31
CA ILE A 60 1.60 -2.72 17.69
C ILE A 60 1.33 -3.81 18.72
N TRP A 61 0.64 -4.86 18.33
CA TRP A 61 0.26 -5.91 19.24
C TRP A 61 1.48 -6.67 19.74
N LYS A 62 1.52 -6.89 21.05
CA LYS A 62 2.56 -7.67 21.74
C LYS A 62 1.93 -8.77 22.56
N ASP A 63 2.63 -9.88 22.67
CA ASP A 63 2.26 -10.99 23.54
C ASP A 63 2.59 -10.68 25.02
N GLU A 64 2.33 -11.65 25.89
CA GLU A 64 2.57 -11.52 27.33
C GLU A 64 4.05 -11.34 27.68
N GLU A 65 4.96 -11.80 26.81
CA GLU A 65 6.41 -11.63 26.94
C GLU A 65 6.91 -10.31 26.32
N GLY A 66 6.01 -9.51 25.75
CA GLY A 66 6.34 -8.22 25.12
C GLY A 66 6.93 -8.34 23.71
N LYS A 67 6.86 -9.50 23.09
CA LYS A 67 7.26 -9.71 21.70
C LYS A 67 6.14 -9.30 20.75
N TYR A 68 6.50 -8.84 19.55
CA TYR A 68 5.49 -8.49 18.55
C TYR A 68 4.69 -9.71 18.11
N VAL A 69 3.37 -9.57 18.10
CA VAL A 69 2.46 -10.54 17.49
C VAL A 69 2.56 -10.39 15.97
N HIS A 70 2.90 -11.47 15.29
CA HIS A 70 3.09 -11.47 13.85
C HIS A 70 2.40 -12.67 13.20
N GLU A 71 2.02 -12.48 11.94
CA GLU A 71 1.57 -13.54 11.06
C GLU A 71 2.67 -13.89 10.06
N GLY A 72 2.98 -15.18 9.93
CA GLY A 72 4.09 -15.63 9.14
C GLY A 72 5.41 -14.96 9.57
N ARG A 73 6.23 -14.60 8.59
CA ARG A 73 7.56 -14.03 8.84
C ARG A 73 7.62 -12.51 8.81
N TRP A 74 6.60 -11.86 8.24
CA TRP A 74 6.75 -10.51 7.73
C TRP A 74 5.66 -9.53 8.19
N GLN A 75 4.58 -10.00 8.77
CA GLN A 75 3.44 -9.15 9.08
C GLN A 75 3.26 -8.98 10.58
N LEU A 76 3.43 -7.76 11.06
CA LEU A 76 3.06 -7.37 12.41
C LEU A 76 1.62 -6.89 12.44
N MET A 77 0.88 -7.33 13.45
CA MET A 77 -0.52 -6.94 13.65
C MET A 77 -0.61 -5.55 14.25
N ILE A 78 -1.39 -4.69 13.62
CA ILE A 78 -1.65 -3.31 14.07
C ILE A 78 -3.14 -2.99 14.02
N ASN A 79 -3.52 -1.91 14.69
CA ASN A 79 -4.81 -1.27 14.45
C ASN A 79 -4.69 -0.28 13.29
N GLY A 80 -5.23 -0.65 12.12
CA GLY A 80 -5.11 0.14 10.91
C GLY A 80 -5.87 1.45 10.92
N GLU A 81 -6.96 1.56 11.70
CA GLU A 81 -7.71 2.81 11.84
C GLU A 81 -6.89 3.87 12.58
N SER A 82 -6.18 3.47 13.63
CA SER A 82 -5.28 4.37 14.37
C SER A 82 -4.04 4.74 13.56
N TYR A 83 -3.53 3.82 12.76
CA TYR A 83 -2.29 4.01 11.99
C TYR A 83 -2.28 5.32 11.20
N LYS A 84 -3.32 5.57 10.40
CA LYS A 84 -3.37 6.74 9.53
C LYS A 84 -3.45 8.04 10.31
N VAL A 85 -4.20 8.05 11.40
CA VAL A 85 -4.32 9.23 12.26
C VAL A 85 -2.97 9.56 12.91
N ILE A 86 -2.35 8.57 13.52
CA ILE A 86 -1.08 8.73 14.24
C ILE A 86 0.04 9.21 13.30
N VAL A 87 0.20 8.57 12.15
CA VAL A 87 1.24 8.94 11.19
C VAL A 87 0.96 10.34 10.57
N ALA A 88 -0.31 10.68 10.32
CA ALA A 88 -0.66 12.00 9.83
C ALA A 88 -0.39 13.09 10.88
N GLU A 89 -0.71 12.86 12.15
CA GLU A 89 -0.40 13.81 13.23
C GLU A 89 1.11 13.95 13.44
N ALA A 90 1.86 12.86 13.40
CA ALA A 90 3.33 12.93 13.46
C ALA A 90 3.91 13.77 12.32
N ALA A 91 3.41 13.62 11.10
CA ALA A 91 3.82 14.42 9.97
C ALA A 91 3.47 15.92 10.13
N LYS A 92 2.26 16.23 10.60
CA LYS A 92 1.85 17.62 10.89
C LYS A 92 2.73 18.26 11.96
N ASN A 93 2.97 17.54 13.04
CA ASN A 93 3.83 18.01 14.13
C ASN A 93 5.26 18.28 13.64
N ALA A 94 5.81 17.37 12.82
CA ALA A 94 7.15 17.56 12.26
C ALA A 94 7.22 18.78 11.36
N ILE A 95 6.23 19.01 10.50
CA ILE A 95 6.18 20.19 9.62
C ILE A 95 5.99 21.47 10.45
N ALA A 96 5.17 21.43 11.49
CA ALA A 96 4.99 22.59 12.38
C ALA A 96 6.30 23.05 13.06
N THR A 97 7.26 22.14 13.27
CA THR A 97 8.57 22.53 13.82
C THR A 97 9.42 23.38 12.87
N LEU A 98 9.09 23.40 11.59
CA LEU A 98 9.79 24.18 10.57
C LEU A 98 9.33 25.65 10.53
N GLY A 99 8.27 26.00 11.26
CA GLY A 99 7.70 27.35 11.24
C GLY A 99 7.30 27.77 9.81
N ASP A 100 7.76 28.93 9.40
CA ASP A 100 7.47 29.49 8.07
C ASP A 100 8.17 28.75 6.91
N ASP A 101 9.10 27.84 7.20
CA ASP A 101 9.81 27.04 6.21
C ASP A 101 9.05 25.74 5.84
N GLY A 102 7.93 25.44 6.52
CA GLY A 102 7.15 24.23 6.29
C GLY A 102 5.65 24.49 6.18
N GLU A 103 5.03 23.96 5.14
CA GLU A 103 3.58 24.14 4.90
C GLU A 103 2.93 22.85 4.42
N ILE A 104 1.68 22.60 4.84
CA ILE A 104 0.80 21.56 4.31
C ILE A 104 -0.34 22.24 3.55
N ILE A 105 -0.34 22.07 2.24
CA ILE A 105 -1.41 22.60 1.39
C ILE A 105 -2.38 21.47 1.08
N GLU A 106 -3.56 21.54 1.68
CA GLU A 106 -4.59 20.52 1.53
C GLU A 106 -5.52 20.82 0.33
N ARG A 107 -6.21 19.78 -0.13
CA ARG A 107 -7.28 19.90 -1.14
C ARG A 107 -6.81 20.39 -2.52
N VAL A 108 -5.55 20.16 -2.85
CA VAL A 108 -5.02 20.43 -4.19
C VAL A 108 -4.84 19.11 -4.94
N PHE A 109 -5.41 19.02 -6.11
CA PHE A 109 -5.17 17.93 -7.06
C PHE A 109 -4.00 18.33 -7.96
N VAL A 110 -2.88 17.66 -7.81
CA VAL A 110 -1.69 17.86 -8.65
C VAL A 110 -1.90 17.10 -9.96
N SER A 111 -1.92 17.84 -11.06
CA SER A 111 -2.21 17.29 -12.39
C SER A 111 -0.97 17.06 -13.25
N GLU A 112 0.10 17.82 -13.01
CA GLU A 112 1.31 17.76 -13.83
C GLU A 112 2.56 18.06 -12.98
N LEU A 113 3.69 17.42 -13.36
CA LEU A 113 5.03 17.84 -12.94
C LEU A 113 5.63 18.76 -14.00
N LEU A 114 6.27 19.82 -13.56
CA LEU A 114 6.92 20.78 -14.46
C LEU A 114 8.39 20.39 -14.64
N LEU A 115 8.80 20.24 -15.88
CA LEU A 115 10.18 19.96 -16.24
C LEU A 115 10.92 21.24 -16.65
N ASP A 116 12.21 21.26 -16.42
CA ASP A 116 13.06 22.35 -16.90
C ASP A 116 13.09 22.35 -18.44
N LYS A 117 12.84 23.50 -19.05
CA LYS A 117 12.82 23.63 -20.50
C LYS A 117 14.15 23.33 -21.19
N ASN A 118 15.25 23.39 -20.46
CA ASN A 118 16.60 23.14 -20.96
C ASN A 118 17.13 21.75 -20.55
N ASP A 119 16.46 21.10 -19.61
CA ASP A 119 16.82 19.77 -19.10
C ASP A 119 15.54 18.99 -18.72
N ASN A 120 15.02 18.26 -19.68
CA ASN A 120 13.80 17.48 -19.50
C ASN A 120 13.90 16.36 -18.44
N ASN A 121 15.08 16.08 -17.93
CA ASN A 121 15.27 15.11 -16.85
C ASN A 121 15.15 15.75 -15.46
N ARG A 122 14.95 17.06 -15.41
CA ARG A 122 14.87 17.81 -14.16
C ARG A 122 13.45 18.28 -13.86
N VAL A 123 12.86 17.82 -12.78
CA VAL A 123 11.62 18.36 -12.24
C VAL A 123 11.93 19.68 -11.52
N VAL A 124 11.21 20.74 -11.84
CA VAL A 124 11.36 22.08 -11.27
C VAL A 124 10.10 22.58 -10.57
N GLY A 125 9.04 21.81 -10.61
CA GLY A 125 7.79 22.18 -9.98
C GLY A 125 6.64 21.23 -10.27
N ALA A 126 5.45 21.68 -9.90
CA ALA A 126 4.19 20.99 -10.16
C ALA A 126 3.08 22.00 -10.40
N VAL A 127 2.02 21.56 -11.09
CA VAL A 127 0.78 22.33 -11.26
C VAL A 127 -0.37 21.53 -10.69
N GLY A 128 -1.29 22.21 -10.04
CA GLY A 128 -2.50 21.61 -9.51
C GLY A 128 -3.66 22.60 -9.47
N PHE A 129 -4.81 22.12 -9.06
CA PHE A 129 -6.00 22.94 -8.87
C PHE A 129 -6.72 22.56 -7.57
N SER A 130 -7.44 23.50 -7.00
CA SER A 130 -8.26 23.25 -5.83
C SER A 130 -9.40 22.28 -6.18
N VAL A 131 -9.66 21.32 -5.29
CA VAL A 131 -10.84 20.45 -5.40
C VAL A 131 -12.04 20.99 -4.62
N ARG A 132 -11.91 22.19 -4.04
CA ARG A 132 -12.97 22.87 -3.30
C ARG A 132 -13.31 24.23 -3.88
N GLU A 133 -12.30 25.06 -4.10
CA GLU A 133 -12.47 26.42 -4.56
C GLU A 133 -12.45 26.46 -6.10
N PRO A 134 -13.52 26.89 -6.75
CA PRO A 134 -13.58 26.91 -8.20
C PRO A 134 -12.59 27.95 -8.76
N PHE A 135 -11.97 27.58 -9.90
CA PHE A 135 -11.02 28.42 -10.63
C PHE A 135 -9.71 28.77 -9.91
N GLU A 136 -9.41 28.09 -8.82
CA GLU A 136 -8.15 28.27 -8.12
C GLU A 136 -7.10 27.26 -8.62
N PHE A 137 -5.96 27.78 -9.08
CA PHE A 137 -4.84 27.02 -9.61
C PHE A 137 -3.58 27.28 -8.80
N TYR A 138 -2.76 26.24 -8.66
CA TYR A 138 -1.52 26.28 -7.92
C TYR A 138 -0.35 25.97 -8.84
N ILE A 139 0.71 26.76 -8.72
CA ILE A 139 2.00 26.49 -9.36
C ILE A 139 3.05 26.41 -8.25
N PHE A 140 3.58 25.22 -8.06
CA PHE A 140 4.63 24.96 -7.09
C PHE A 140 5.98 25.03 -7.79
N ARG A 141 6.95 25.69 -7.16
CA ARG A 141 8.35 25.65 -7.58
C ARG A 141 9.13 24.83 -6.56
N CYS A 142 9.97 23.91 -7.02
CA CYS A 142 10.76 23.08 -6.15
C CYS A 142 12.13 22.76 -6.75
N LYS A 143 13.07 22.42 -5.87
CA LYS A 143 14.38 21.87 -6.26
C LYS A 143 14.31 20.37 -6.53
N SER A 144 13.40 19.69 -5.84
CA SER A 144 13.08 18.27 -5.98
C SER A 144 11.63 18.02 -5.63
N ALA A 145 11.04 16.95 -6.16
CA ALA A 145 9.68 16.53 -5.85
C ALA A 145 9.67 15.05 -5.44
N MET A 146 9.01 14.75 -4.32
CA MET A 146 8.68 13.39 -3.92
C MET A 146 7.21 13.13 -4.24
N VAL A 147 6.93 12.13 -5.05
CA VAL A 147 5.55 11.77 -5.43
C VAL A 147 5.14 10.51 -4.68
N ALA A 148 4.20 10.64 -3.76
CA ALA A 148 3.68 9.56 -2.92
C ALA A 148 2.15 9.56 -2.89
N ALA A 149 1.52 9.72 -4.07
CA ALA A 149 0.08 9.89 -4.23
C ALA A 149 -0.73 8.58 -4.24
N GLY A 150 -0.08 7.46 -3.90
CA GLY A 150 -0.72 6.14 -3.81
C GLY A 150 -0.80 5.41 -5.14
N GLY A 151 -1.52 4.30 -5.13
CA GLY A 151 -1.62 3.37 -6.25
C GLY A 151 -2.80 3.61 -7.19
N ALA A 152 -3.13 2.59 -7.98
CA ALA A 152 -4.20 2.58 -8.96
C ALA A 152 -5.29 1.60 -8.56
N VAL A 153 -6.36 2.09 -7.95
CA VAL A 153 -7.46 1.25 -7.44
C VAL A 153 -8.64 1.22 -8.41
N HIS A 154 -8.86 2.31 -9.13
CA HIS A 154 -10.01 2.50 -10.02
C HIS A 154 -9.74 2.17 -11.49
N VAL A 155 -8.55 1.73 -11.82
CA VAL A 155 -8.16 1.38 -13.21
C VAL A 155 -8.71 0.02 -13.61
N PHE A 156 -8.84 -0.89 -12.64
CA PHE A 156 -9.26 -2.26 -12.89
C PHE A 156 -10.71 -2.49 -12.47
N ARG A 157 -11.45 -3.21 -13.31
CA ARG A 157 -12.80 -3.64 -12.94
C ARG A 157 -12.72 -4.80 -11.95
N PRO A 158 -13.59 -4.83 -10.93
CA PRO A 158 -13.75 -6.02 -10.10
C PRO A 158 -14.10 -7.22 -10.98
N ARG A 159 -13.51 -8.38 -10.70
CA ARG A 159 -13.76 -9.60 -11.47
C ARG A 159 -15.12 -10.24 -11.19
N SER A 160 -15.78 -9.89 -10.12
CA SER A 160 -17.12 -10.38 -9.82
C SER A 160 -18.12 -9.89 -10.86
N THR A 161 -18.72 -10.82 -11.57
CA THR A 161 -19.72 -10.57 -12.60
C THR A 161 -20.99 -9.93 -12.00
N GLY A 162 -21.44 -8.85 -12.63
CA GLY A 162 -22.72 -8.20 -12.35
C GLY A 162 -22.74 -7.24 -11.15
N GLU A 163 -22.06 -7.55 -10.07
CA GLU A 163 -22.17 -6.77 -8.83
C GLU A 163 -20.98 -5.85 -8.53
N GLY A 164 -19.85 -6.11 -9.16
CA GLY A 164 -18.67 -5.26 -9.01
C GLY A 164 -18.71 -3.95 -9.79
N LEU A 165 -19.69 -3.78 -10.67
CA LEU A 165 -19.80 -2.62 -11.55
C LEU A 165 -20.16 -1.38 -10.72
N GLY A 166 -19.25 -0.41 -10.70
CA GLY A 166 -19.44 0.82 -9.94
C GLY A 166 -19.12 0.76 -8.44
N ARG A 167 -18.66 -0.39 -7.93
CA ARG A 167 -18.18 -0.51 -6.56
C ARG A 167 -16.68 -0.30 -6.48
N ALA A 168 -16.27 0.64 -5.66
CA ALA A 168 -14.89 0.89 -5.31
C ALA A 168 -14.71 0.71 -3.81
N TRP A 169 -13.73 -0.10 -3.42
CA TRP A 169 -13.43 -0.38 -2.02
C TRP A 169 -12.52 0.68 -1.38
N TYR A 170 -11.81 1.42 -2.22
CA TYR A 170 -10.86 2.45 -1.85
C TYR A 170 -11.26 3.80 -2.43
N PRO A 171 -10.66 4.91 -1.98
CA PRO A 171 -10.98 6.23 -2.49
C PRO A 171 -10.92 6.28 -4.02
N PRO A 172 -11.92 6.85 -4.68
CA PRO A 172 -11.99 6.93 -6.15
C PRO A 172 -10.86 7.75 -6.78
N TRP A 173 -10.23 8.60 -6.01
CA TRP A 173 -9.10 9.43 -6.43
C TRP A 173 -7.78 8.66 -6.63
N ASN A 174 -7.70 7.43 -6.13
CA ASN A 174 -6.55 6.54 -6.37
C ASN A 174 -6.67 5.89 -7.75
N SER A 175 -6.53 6.68 -8.80
CA SER A 175 -6.75 6.28 -10.19
C SER A 175 -5.47 6.07 -11.00
N GLY A 176 -4.32 5.94 -10.33
CA GLY A 176 -3.02 5.75 -11.00
C GLY A 176 -2.32 7.05 -11.38
N SER A 177 -2.81 8.20 -10.91
CA SER A 177 -2.20 9.50 -11.21
C SER A 177 -0.73 9.59 -10.79
N CYS A 178 -0.34 8.91 -9.70
CA CYS A 178 1.05 8.84 -9.26
C CYS A 178 1.96 8.27 -10.37
N SER A 179 1.61 7.08 -10.87
CA SER A 179 2.36 6.46 -11.96
C SER A 179 2.34 7.31 -13.24
N ALA A 180 1.20 7.89 -13.59
CA ALA A 180 1.07 8.72 -14.77
C ALA A 180 1.94 9.99 -14.70
N LEU A 181 1.98 10.67 -13.56
CA LEU A 181 2.84 11.83 -13.34
C LEU A 181 4.32 11.49 -13.50
N LEU A 182 4.74 10.38 -12.90
CA LEU A 182 6.12 9.92 -12.93
C LEU A 182 6.55 9.49 -14.34
N GLN A 183 5.71 8.72 -15.04
CA GLN A 183 5.99 8.32 -16.44
C GLN A 183 6.11 9.52 -17.38
N LYS A 184 5.20 10.48 -17.25
CA LYS A 184 5.26 11.73 -18.04
C LYS A 184 6.54 12.53 -17.76
N ALA A 185 7.05 12.47 -16.53
CA ALA A 185 8.30 13.10 -16.14
C ALA A 185 9.55 12.29 -16.55
N GLY A 186 9.39 11.14 -17.22
CA GLY A 186 10.50 10.32 -17.72
C GLY A 186 11.09 9.34 -16.69
N ALA A 187 10.41 9.11 -15.56
CA ALA A 187 10.89 8.15 -14.56
C ALA A 187 10.78 6.70 -15.09
N GLU A 188 11.79 5.90 -14.81
CA GLU A 188 11.71 4.45 -14.97
C GLU A 188 10.71 3.87 -13.97
N MET A 189 9.82 3.01 -14.46
CA MET A 189 8.81 2.35 -13.64
C MET A 189 9.13 0.86 -13.52
N SER A 190 9.05 0.32 -12.32
CA SER A 190 9.24 -1.09 -12.06
C SER A 190 7.96 -1.74 -11.53
N SER A 191 7.84 -3.05 -11.71
CA SER A 191 6.74 -3.87 -11.15
C SER A 191 5.33 -3.42 -11.59
N GLN A 192 5.21 -2.81 -12.77
CA GLN A 192 3.91 -2.36 -13.30
C GLN A 192 3.02 -3.53 -13.76
N GLU A 193 3.59 -4.71 -13.93
CA GLU A 193 2.90 -5.97 -14.24
C GLU A 193 2.19 -6.55 -13.02
N VAL A 194 2.62 -6.14 -11.83
CA VAL A 194 2.11 -6.70 -10.58
C VAL A 194 0.87 -5.94 -10.13
N ILE A 195 -0.22 -6.67 -9.94
CA ILE A 195 -1.49 -6.14 -9.45
C ILE A 195 -1.83 -6.84 -8.14
N PHE A 196 -1.98 -6.06 -7.08
CA PHE A 196 -2.53 -6.55 -5.82
C PHE A 196 -4.05 -6.36 -5.81
N VAL A 197 -4.78 -7.47 -5.76
CA VAL A 197 -6.24 -7.46 -5.68
C VAL A 197 -6.68 -8.16 -4.40
N PRO A 198 -6.95 -7.42 -3.32
CA PRO A 198 -7.40 -8.03 -2.08
C PRO A 198 -8.82 -8.58 -2.20
N ALA A 199 -9.07 -9.73 -1.58
CA ALA A 199 -10.41 -10.25 -1.43
C ALA A 199 -11.24 -9.33 -0.51
N ARG A 200 -12.52 -9.16 -0.83
CA ARG A 200 -13.48 -8.37 -0.06
C ARG A 200 -14.78 -9.15 0.12
N PHE A 201 -15.52 -8.81 1.17
CA PHE A 201 -16.88 -9.29 1.31
C PHE A 201 -17.78 -8.67 0.22
N LYS A 202 -18.68 -9.45 -0.33
CA LYS A 202 -19.54 -9.05 -1.43
C LYS A 202 -20.29 -7.75 -1.18
N ASP A 203 -20.96 -7.62 -0.06
CA ASP A 203 -21.84 -6.49 0.26
C ASP A 203 -21.36 -5.66 1.46
N ALA A 204 -20.07 -5.74 1.81
CA ALA A 204 -19.50 -5.04 2.95
C ALA A 204 -18.15 -4.41 2.60
N TYR A 205 -17.75 -3.47 3.44
CA TYR A 205 -16.39 -2.90 3.42
C TYR A 205 -15.52 -3.66 4.42
N GLY A 206 -14.23 -3.63 4.17
CA GLY A 206 -13.24 -4.14 5.09
C GLY A 206 -12.32 -5.18 4.49
N PRO A 207 -11.14 -5.31 5.06
CA PRO A 207 -10.14 -6.27 4.61
C PRO A 207 -10.52 -7.68 5.06
N VAL A 208 -10.88 -8.55 4.12
CA VAL A 208 -11.17 -9.96 4.41
C VAL A 208 -9.95 -10.64 5.03
N GLY A 209 -8.76 -10.32 4.56
CA GLY A 209 -7.51 -10.87 5.09
C GLY A 209 -7.34 -10.71 6.60
N ALA A 210 -7.76 -9.57 7.17
CA ALA A 210 -7.71 -9.35 8.61
C ALA A 210 -8.54 -10.36 9.39
N TRP A 211 -9.70 -10.78 8.88
CA TRP A 211 -10.54 -11.78 9.54
C TRP A 211 -9.93 -13.17 9.52
N PHE A 212 -9.28 -13.54 8.42
CA PHE A 212 -8.54 -14.80 8.34
C PHE A 212 -7.35 -14.81 9.29
N LEU A 213 -6.58 -13.72 9.34
CA LEU A 213 -5.41 -13.62 10.19
C LEU A 213 -5.75 -13.52 11.68
N LEU A 214 -6.68 -12.63 12.04
CA LEU A 214 -6.99 -12.35 13.44
C LEU A 214 -7.88 -13.38 14.10
N PHE A 215 -8.77 -14.00 13.34
CA PHE A 215 -9.81 -14.89 13.89
C PHE A 215 -9.71 -16.33 13.38
N GLY A 216 -8.67 -16.66 12.63
CA GLY A 216 -8.52 -17.99 12.07
C GLY A 216 -9.72 -18.43 11.23
N ALA A 217 -10.36 -17.49 10.54
CA ALA A 217 -11.56 -17.78 9.77
C ALA A 217 -11.23 -18.70 8.59
N THR A 218 -12.09 -19.68 8.35
CA THR A 218 -11.98 -20.61 7.22
C THR A 218 -12.90 -20.17 6.09
N ALA A 219 -12.37 -20.13 4.87
CA ALA A 219 -13.16 -19.82 3.69
C ALA A 219 -13.80 -21.11 3.16
N THR A 220 -15.13 -21.18 3.22
CA THR A 220 -15.90 -22.33 2.74
C THR A 220 -16.76 -22.00 1.54
N SER A 221 -16.93 -22.98 0.65
CA SER A 221 -17.91 -22.91 -0.42
C SER A 221 -19.35 -22.98 0.12
N ALA A 222 -20.33 -22.76 -0.75
CA ALA A 222 -21.74 -22.91 -0.38
C ALA A 222 -22.10 -24.36 0.06
N SER A 223 -21.31 -25.33 -0.34
CA SER A 223 -21.44 -26.74 0.11
C SER A 223 -20.73 -27.03 1.45
N GLY A 224 -20.07 -26.04 2.05
CA GLY A 224 -19.32 -26.20 3.30
C GLY A 224 -17.89 -26.72 3.13
N THR A 225 -17.40 -26.85 1.91
CA THR A 225 -16.03 -27.31 1.65
C THR A 225 -15.03 -26.18 1.94
N ASP A 226 -13.99 -26.46 2.72
CA ASP A 226 -12.86 -25.55 2.87
C ASP A 226 -12.06 -25.47 1.57
N TYR A 227 -12.37 -24.47 0.74
CA TYR A 227 -11.73 -24.33 -0.55
C TYR A 227 -10.35 -23.68 -0.49
N MET A 228 -9.97 -23.06 0.62
CA MET A 228 -8.61 -22.54 0.82
C MET A 228 -7.65 -23.67 1.23
N GLY A 229 -8.07 -24.52 2.15
CA GLY A 229 -7.28 -25.67 2.59
C GLY A 229 -7.33 -26.83 1.59
N GLU A 230 -8.47 -27.44 1.44
CA GLU A 230 -8.62 -28.63 0.57
C GLU A 230 -8.66 -28.28 -0.92
N GLY A 231 -9.26 -27.14 -1.28
CA GLY A 231 -9.38 -26.71 -2.67
C GLY A 231 -8.07 -26.33 -3.34
N LEU A 232 -7.03 -25.98 -2.56
CA LEU A 232 -5.69 -25.67 -3.07
C LEU A 232 -4.74 -26.86 -3.11
N LYS A 233 -5.11 -28.00 -2.52
CA LYS A 233 -4.34 -29.23 -2.63
C LYS A 233 -4.36 -29.74 -4.07
N GLU A 234 -3.36 -30.53 -4.42
CA GLU A 234 -3.28 -31.17 -5.73
C GLU A 234 -4.59 -31.93 -6.02
N GLY A 235 -5.22 -31.61 -7.15
CA GLY A 235 -6.54 -32.14 -7.51
C GLY A 235 -7.75 -31.45 -6.90
N GLY A 236 -7.54 -30.41 -6.06
CA GLY A 236 -8.62 -29.59 -5.51
C GLY A 236 -9.21 -28.58 -6.50
N GLU A 237 -10.37 -28.06 -6.17
CA GLU A 237 -11.18 -27.17 -7.03
C GLU A 237 -10.43 -25.92 -7.52
N LEU A 238 -9.53 -25.39 -6.71
CA LEU A 238 -8.82 -24.13 -6.99
C LEU A 238 -7.35 -24.31 -7.37
N HIS A 239 -6.83 -25.52 -7.32
CA HIS A 239 -5.42 -25.82 -7.57
C HIS A 239 -4.88 -25.21 -8.87
N ASN A 240 -5.68 -25.23 -9.92
CA ASN A 240 -5.30 -24.74 -11.25
C ASN A 240 -5.74 -23.29 -11.52
N TRP A 241 -6.47 -22.65 -10.60
CA TRP A 241 -7.10 -21.36 -10.84
C TRP A 241 -6.47 -20.20 -10.09
N LEU A 242 -5.77 -20.47 -8.99
CA LEU A 242 -5.14 -19.42 -8.20
C LEU A 242 -3.64 -19.45 -8.44
N PRO A 243 -3.04 -18.29 -8.83
CA PRO A 243 -1.60 -18.18 -8.88
C PRO A 243 -1.01 -18.50 -7.50
N TYR A 244 0.00 -19.31 -7.48
CA TYR A 244 0.77 -19.61 -6.28
C TYR A 244 1.21 -18.28 -5.64
N GLY A 245 0.79 -18.01 -4.43
CA GLY A 245 1.10 -16.77 -3.73
C GLY A 245 -0.10 -15.83 -3.51
N ALA A 246 -1.14 -15.90 -4.32
CA ALA A 246 -2.32 -15.02 -4.17
C ALA A 246 -3.19 -15.33 -2.93
N VAL A 247 -2.93 -16.42 -2.24
CA VAL A 247 -3.78 -16.96 -1.16
C VAL A 247 -2.97 -17.41 0.05
N LYS A 248 -1.72 -17.04 0.16
CA LYS A 248 -1.02 -17.26 1.43
C LYS A 248 -1.47 -16.20 2.43
N PRO A 249 -2.01 -16.62 3.59
CA PRO A 249 -2.20 -15.73 4.73
C PRO A 249 -0.88 -15.14 5.18
#